data_9969f0a50bcc56da4e40d3f42890e8e2
#
_entry.id   9969f0a50bcc56da4e40d3f42890e8e2
#
_cell.length_a   1.000
_cell.length_b   1.000
_cell.length_c   1.000
_cell.angle_alpha   90.00
_cell.angle_beta   90.00
_cell.angle_gamma   90.00
#
_symmetry.space_group_name_H-M   'P 1'
#
loop_
_entity.id
_entity.type
_entity.pdbx_description
1 polymer ?
#
loop_
_entity_poly.entity_id
_entity_poly.type
_entity_poly.pdbx_seq_one_letter_code
_entity_poly.pdbx_strand_id
1 'polypeptide(L)'
;MQTHRRTLLKTLALAPFFADRALAQSQTYTVMIITFRGLTTAEQGFMDFLNSRHKVEFLIRDVEGNRSLIKGFIAEAKAKKVNLVYTFGTSVTLDVVGAIGKIDPEVHLTDIPVVFNIVADPVGAGLAHSFAATGRNLTGVSHIVPIPDQLRLMHRFKTTHKLAVIYNSFEANSILTVDQLRLHASTFKFELLEAPLVSGQKPNIEEIKDVMDKLVLNKPDFLYIPSDSSIIERASTITEIAHNAHVPTISATEDPIRNDGAILGLVSNYYNAGAFAGYKAEKILLGQDKIETISIDTLQRFALLVNMKSALRLEIYPPLDLIKIAEII
;
A
#
# COMPACT_ATOMS: atom_id res chain seq x y z
N MET A 1 96.84 -1.70 -7.96
CA MET A 1 95.93 -2.40 -7.03
C MET A 1 94.55 -1.82 -7.23
N GLN A 2 93.73 -2.50 -8.00
CA GLN A 2 92.35 -2.07 -8.35
C GLN A 2 91.36 -3.01 -7.65
N THR A 3 90.53 -2.45 -6.84
CA THR A 3 89.43 -3.17 -6.17
C THR A 3 88.13 -2.91 -6.91
N HIS A 4 87.60 -3.96 -7.56
CA HIS A 4 86.29 -3.93 -8.21
C HIS A 4 85.16 -4.02 -7.17
N ARG A 5 84.29 -2.97 -7.08
CA ARG A 5 83.01 -3.01 -6.41
C ARG A 5 81.93 -3.57 -7.37
N ARG A 6 81.42 -4.74 -7.08
CA ARG A 6 80.28 -5.30 -7.75
C ARG A 6 79.00 -4.68 -7.16
N THR A 7 78.30 -3.89 -7.96
CA THR A 7 76.99 -3.36 -7.65
C THR A 7 75.94 -4.44 -7.96
N LEU A 8 75.21 -4.95 -6.91
CA LEU A 8 74.04 -5.83 -7.06
C LEU A 8 72.84 -4.97 -7.38
N LEU A 9 72.33 -4.99 -8.61
CA LEU A 9 70.95 -4.51 -8.93
C LEU A 9 69.95 -5.45 -8.35
N LYS A 10 69.17 -5.00 -7.34
CA LYS A 10 67.94 -5.63 -6.88
C LYS A 10 66.83 -5.16 -7.80
N THR A 11 66.45 -5.98 -8.76
CA THR A 11 65.20 -5.84 -9.52
C THR A 11 64.01 -6.12 -8.60
N LEU A 12 63.33 -5.06 -8.18
CA LEU A 12 62.02 -5.16 -7.53
C LEU A 12 61.00 -5.55 -8.61
N ALA A 13 60.53 -6.79 -8.60
CA ALA A 13 59.41 -7.22 -9.39
C ALA A 13 58.15 -6.56 -8.82
N LEU A 14 57.66 -5.50 -9.48
CA LEU A 14 56.30 -5.03 -9.28
C LEU A 14 55.36 -6.09 -9.86
N ALA A 15 54.81 -6.94 -9.00
CA ALA A 15 53.65 -7.76 -9.34
C ALA A 15 52.46 -6.83 -9.63
N PRO A 16 51.71 -7.03 -10.72
CA PRO A 16 50.54 -6.21 -10.98
C PRO A 16 49.42 -6.58 -9.99
N PHE A 17 49.18 -5.68 -9.04
CA PHE A 17 47.94 -5.65 -8.23
C PHE A 17 46.78 -5.20 -9.10
N PHE A 18 46.56 -5.89 -10.23
CA PHE A 18 45.41 -5.70 -11.10
C PHE A 18 44.80 -7.07 -11.43
N ALA A 19 44.18 -7.69 -10.43
CA ALA A 19 43.27 -8.79 -10.73
C ALA A 19 42.45 -9.05 -9.47
N ASP A 20 41.41 -8.26 -9.28
CA ASP A 20 40.16 -8.72 -8.70
C ASP A 20 39.11 -7.61 -8.71
N ARG A 21 39.08 -6.82 -9.82
CA ARG A 21 37.76 -6.42 -10.30
C ARG A 21 37.22 -7.60 -11.10
N ALA A 22 37.01 -8.72 -10.40
CA ALA A 22 36.21 -9.79 -10.91
C ALA A 22 34.88 -9.16 -11.36
N LEU A 23 34.56 -9.36 -12.62
CA LEU A 23 33.26 -9.17 -13.23
C LEU A 23 32.21 -9.51 -12.18
N ALA A 24 31.69 -8.50 -11.49
CA ALA A 24 30.46 -8.64 -10.74
C ALA A 24 29.45 -9.02 -11.83
N GLN A 25 29.29 -10.31 -12.03
CA GLN A 25 28.27 -10.88 -12.88
C GLN A 25 27.00 -10.27 -12.35
N SER A 26 26.37 -9.37 -13.10
CA SER A 26 25.21 -8.62 -12.64
C SER A 26 24.13 -9.66 -12.33
N GLN A 27 24.06 -10.01 -11.04
CA GLN A 27 23.07 -10.98 -10.57
C GLN A 27 21.70 -10.44 -10.97
N THR A 28 20.94 -11.25 -11.70
CA THR A 28 19.54 -10.93 -12.01
C THR A 28 18.71 -11.47 -10.88
N TYR A 29 17.92 -10.60 -10.25
CA TYR A 29 16.96 -10.99 -9.21
C TYR A 29 15.61 -11.26 -9.86
N THR A 30 14.91 -12.29 -9.40
CA THR A 30 13.54 -12.57 -9.79
C THR A 30 12.62 -12.20 -8.65
N VAL A 31 11.72 -11.25 -8.89
CA VAL A 31 10.76 -10.75 -7.89
C VAL A 31 9.34 -11.02 -8.40
N MET A 32 8.52 -11.72 -7.60
CA MET A 32 7.12 -11.88 -7.91
C MET A 32 6.32 -10.76 -7.28
N ILE A 33 5.45 -10.12 -8.07
CA ILE A 33 4.51 -9.09 -7.62
C ILE A 33 3.12 -9.67 -7.65
N ILE A 34 2.43 -9.70 -6.49
CA ILE A 34 1.05 -10.19 -6.39
C ILE A 34 0.14 -9.01 -6.06
N THR A 35 -0.76 -8.68 -6.99
CA THR A 35 -1.71 -7.57 -6.89
C THR A 35 -3.14 -8.05 -6.70
N PHE A 36 -4.03 -7.16 -6.26
CA PHE A 36 -5.46 -7.43 -6.10
C PHE A 36 -6.28 -7.02 -7.32
N ARG A 37 -5.92 -5.91 -7.98
CA ARG A 37 -6.69 -5.25 -9.04
C ARG A 37 -5.80 -4.59 -10.11
N GLY A 38 -4.75 -5.27 -10.53
CA GLY A 38 -3.78 -4.75 -11.48
C GLY A 38 -2.68 -3.90 -10.82
N LEU A 39 -1.83 -3.34 -11.67
CA LEU A 39 -0.74 -2.46 -11.25
C LEU A 39 -1.27 -1.06 -10.93
N THR A 40 -0.76 -0.49 -9.86
CA THR A 40 -1.00 0.90 -9.44
C THR A 40 0.31 1.69 -9.48
N THR A 41 0.27 2.96 -9.10
CA THR A 41 1.49 3.77 -8.93
C THR A 41 2.40 3.22 -7.81
N ALA A 42 1.88 2.39 -6.90
CA ALA A 42 2.69 1.73 -5.87
C ALA A 42 3.65 0.71 -6.46
N GLU A 43 3.16 -0.18 -7.32
CA GLU A 43 4.01 -1.16 -8.03
C GLU A 43 4.97 -0.45 -8.98
N GLN A 44 4.53 0.63 -9.63
CA GLN A 44 5.41 1.43 -10.49
C GLN A 44 6.59 1.99 -9.70
N GLY A 45 6.34 2.62 -8.55
CA GLY A 45 7.40 3.15 -7.69
C GLY A 45 8.36 2.07 -7.18
N PHE A 46 7.85 0.89 -6.84
CA PHE A 46 8.64 -0.27 -6.43
C PHE A 46 9.55 -0.77 -7.56
N MET A 47 8.99 -0.97 -8.75
CA MET A 47 9.73 -1.45 -9.92
C MET A 47 10.76 -0.42 -10.40
N ASP A 48 10.41 0.86 -10.46
CA ASP A 48 11.32 1.93 -10.88
C ASP A 48 12.51 2.04 -9.92
N PHE A 49 12.26 1.96 -8.61
CA PHE A 49 13.31 1.99 -7.61
C PHE A 49 14.31 0.86 -7.83
N LEU A 50 13.85 -0.37 -8.00
CA LEU A 50 14.73 -1.53 -8.17
C LEU A 50 15.42 -1.53 -9.53
N ASN A 51 14.70 -1.25 -10.63
CA ASN A 51 15.26 -1.24 -11.99
C ASN A 51 16.32 -0.16 -12.21
N SER A 52 16.22 0.96 -11.48
CA SER A 52 17.22 2.03 -11.55
C SER A 52 18.59 1.63 -10.98
N ARG A 53 18.66 0.52 -10.23
CA ARG A 53 19.85 0.09 -9.46
C ARG A 53 20.31 -1.32 -9.78
N HIS A 54 19.40 -2.21 -10.15
CA HIS A 54 19.65 -3.63 -10.29
C HIS A 54 18.98 -4.19 -11.53
N LYS A 55 19.48 -5.34 -11.99
CA LYS A 55 18.80 -6.12 -13.02
C LYS A 55 17.76 -7.00 -12.35
N VAL A 56 16.47 -6.69 -12.54
CA VAL A 56 15.36 -7.40 -11.93
C VAL A 56 14.39 -7.92 -12.99
N GLU A 57 13.99 -9.17 -12.86
CA GLU A 57 12.90 -9.78 -13.61
C GLU A 57 11.65 -9.78 -12.72
N PHE A 58 10.57 -9.12 -13.16
CA PHE A 58 9.32 -9.08 -12.43
C PHE A 58 8.32 -10.08 -12.99
N LEU A 59 7.82 -10.95 -12.11
CA LEU A 59 6.72 -11.88 -12.40
C LEU A 59 5.43 -11.29 -11.82
N ILE A 60 4.65 -10.61 -12.64
CA ILE A 60 3.42 -9.96 -12.21
C ILE A 60 2.28 -10.97 -12.20
N ARG A 61 1.55 -11.06 -11.09
CA ARG A 61 0.38 -11.92 -10.85
C ARG A 61 -0.74 -11.12 -10.24
N ASP A 62 -1.86 -11.06 -10.90
CA ASP A 62 -3.04 -10.37 -10.42
C ASP A 62 -4.12 -11.38 -10.07
N VAL A 63 -4.69 -11.24 -8.88
CA VAL A 63 -5.82 -12.08 -8.48
C VAL A 63 -7.15 -11.62 -9.09
N GLU A 64 -7.22 -10.42 -9.66
CA GLU A 64 -8.44 -9.86 -10.26
C GLU A 64 -9.65 -9.95 -9.31
N GLY A 65 -9.41 -9.77 -8.02
CA GLY A 65 -10.40 -9.96 -6.94
C GLY A 65 -10.69 -11.43 -6.58
N ASN A 66 -10.10 -12.40 -7.28
CA ASN A 66 -10.25 -13.82 -6.97
C ASN A 66 -9.04 -14.34 -6.15
N ARG A 67 -9.11 -14.20 -4.84
CA ARG A 67 -8.05 -14.58 -3.92
C ARG A 67 -7.70 -16.08 -3.90
N SER A 68 -8.57 -16.96 -4.43
CA SER A 68 -8.27 -18.39 -4.54
C SER A 68 -7.07 -18.70 -5.44
N LEU A 69 -6.69 -17.78 -6.34
CA LEU A 69 -5.51 -17.90 -7.21
C LEU A 69 -4.19 -17.82 -6.44
N ILE A 70 -4.16 -17.22 -5.25
CA ILE A 70 -2.94 -17.00 -4.45
C ILE A 70 -2.20 -18.30 -4.16
N LYS A 71 -2.93 -19.38 -3.87
CA LYS A 71 -2.31 -20.70 -3.65
C LYS A 71 -1.46 -21.15 -4.86
N GLY A 72 -1.94 -20.92 -6.07
CA GLY A 72 -1.19 -21.21 -7.31
C GLY A 72 0.04 -20.33 -7.47
N PHE A 73 -0.07 -19.05 -7.12
CA PHE A 73 1.06 -18.10 -7.19
C PHE A 73 2.15 -18.42 -6.17
N ILE A 74 1.77 -18.86 -4.96
CA ILE A 74 2.71 -19.37 -3.95
C ILE A 74 3.48 -20.57 -4.47
N ALA A 75 2.78 -21.55 -5.05
CA ALA A 75 3.41 -22.73 -5.65
C ALA A 75 4.37 -22.35 -6.79
N GLU A 76 3.98 -21.40 -7.65
CA GLU A 76 4.84 -20.88 -8.70
C GLU A 76 6.09 -20.16 -8.13
N ALA A 77 5.92 -19.32 -7.10
CA ALA A 77 7.04 -18.62 -6.46
C ALA A 77 8.08 -19.61 -5.93
N LYS A 78 7.64 -20.67 -5.26
CA LYS A 78 8.51 -21.74 -4.75
C LYS A 78 9.18 -22.50 -5.90
N ALA A 79 8.45 -22.90 -6.94
CA ALA A 79 8.98 -23.65 -8.09
C ALA A 79 10.02 -22.86 -8.88
N LYS A 80 9.80 -21.56 -9.06
CA LYS A 80 10.72 -20.64 -9.75
C LYS A 80 11.84 -20.12 -8.85
N LYS A 81 11.82 -20.43 -7.55
CA LYS A 81 12.79 -19.98 -6.56
C LYS A 81 12.99 -18.45 -6.61
N VAL A 82 11.89 -17.71 -6.62
CA VAL A 82 11.98 -16.25 -6.66
C VAL A 82 12.75 -15.71 -5.45
N ASN A 83 13.48 -14.63 -5.62
CA ASN A 83 14.30 -14.05 -4.56
C ASN A 83 13.47 -13.29 -3.52
N LEU A 84 12.30 -12.79 -3.93
CA LEU A 84 11.42 -11.98 -3.09
C LEU A 84 10.01 -11.98 -3.69
N VAL A 85 9.01 -11.90 -2.81
CA VAL A 85 7.61 -11.66 -3.19
C VAL A 85 7.20 -10.28 -2.68
N TYR A 86 6.65 -9.45 -3.56
CA TYR A 86 5.94 -8.22 -3.20
C TYR A 86 4.45 -8.51 -3.16
N THR A 87 3.74 -7.98 -2.17
CA THR A 87 2.28 -8.11 -2.06
C THR A 87 1.60 -6.76 -1.91
N PHE A 88 0.50 -6.56 -2.63
CA PHE A 88 -0.32 -5.36 -2.54
C PHE A 88 -1.53 -5.56 -1.63
N GLY A 89 -1.63 -4.75 -0.59
CA GLY A 89 -2.81 -4.67 0.27
C GLY A 89 -2.92 -5.76 1.33
N THR A 90 -3.85 -5.56 2.26
CA THR A 90 -3.98 -6.38 3.48
C THR A 90 -4.39 -7.81 3.16
N SER A 91 -5.43 -8.01 2.35
CA SER A 91 -6.02 -9.32 2.09
C SER A 91 -5.07 -10.24 1.31
N VAL A 92 -4.40 -9.72 0.26
CA VAL A 92 -3.38 -10.47 -0.49
C VAL A 92 -2.22 -10.86 0.42
N THR A 93 -1.74 -9.93 1.24
CA THR A 93 -0.63 -10.20 2.17
C THR A 93 -1.00 -11.29 3.17
N LEU A 94 -2.20 -11.22 3.77
CA LEU A 94 -2.70 -12.25 4.69
C LEU A 94 -2.77 -13.64 4.05
N ASP A 95 -3.26 -13.73 2.82
CA ASP A 95 -3.36 -15.01 2.11
C ASP A 95 -1.99 -15.56 1.70
N VAL A 96 -0.99 -14.70 1.52
CA VAL A 96 0.38 -15.12 1.19
C VAL A 96 1.16 -15.59 2.41
N VAL A 97 1.09 -14.88 3.55
CA VAL A 97 1.96 -15.16 4.71
C VAL A 97 1.23 -15.66 5.96
N GLY A 98 -0.09 -15.65 5.97
CA GLY A 98 -0.92 -15.98 7.13
C GLY A 98 -0.85 -14.98 8.28
N ALA A 99 -1.92 -14.87 9.04
CA ALA A 99 -1.94 -14.10 10.29
C ALA A 99 -1.16 -14.85 11.40
N ILE A 100 -0.62 -14.09 12.35
CA ILE A 100 0.03 -14.63 13.55
C ILE A 100 -0.94 -15.60 14.27
N GLY A 101 -0.45 -16.79 14.62
CA GLY A 101 -1.25 -17.85 15.23
C GLY A 101 -2.11 -18.66 14.26
N LYS A 102 -2.11 -18.32 12.95
CA LYS A 102 -2.84 -19.04 11.88
C LYS A 102 -1.94 -19.35 10.68
N ILE A 103 -0.62 -19.39 10.89
CA ILE A 103 0.33 -19.68 9.82
C ILE A 103 0.35 -21.18 9.57
N ASP A 104 0.14 -21.58 8.32
CA ASP A 104 0.25 -22.95 7.85
C ASP A 104 1.31 -23.00 6.73
N PRO A 105 2.48 -23.66 6.94
CA PRO A 105 3.56 -23.72 5.95
C PRO A 105 3.17 -24.43 4.63
N GLU A 106 2.12 -25.28 4.66
CA GLU A 106 1.60 -25.93 3.44
C GLU A 106 0.81 -24.95 2.55
N VAL A 107 0.31 -23.87 3.14
CA VAL A 107 -0.54 -22.88 2.46
C VAL A 107 0.19 -21.55 2.27
N HIS A 108 0.97 -21.11 3.25
CA HIS A 108 1.59 -19.80 3.31
C HIS A 108 3.09 -19.83 2.95
N LEU A 109 3.63 -18.72 2.51
CA LEU A 109 5.07 -18.51 2.35
C LEU A 109 5.72 -18.26 3.72
N THR A 110 6.70 -19.12 4.07
CA THR A 110 7.48 -19.01 5.31
C THR A 110 8.99 -18.92 5.05
N ASP A 111 9.43 -19.25 3.85
CA ASP A 111 10.81 -19.43 3.43
C ASP A 111 11.30 -18.38 2.41
N ILE A 112 10.40 -17.74 1.68
CA ILE A 112 10.72 -16.66 0.74
C ILE A 112 10.43 -15.31 1.41
N PRO A 113 11.33 -14.32 1.30
CA PRO A 113 11.09 -12.98 1.82
C PRO A 113 9.86 -12.34 1.18
N VAL A 114 9.01 -11.71 2.00
CA VAL A 114 7.82 -10.99 1.54
C VAL A 114 7.89 -9.53 1.96
N VAL A 115 7.81 -8.62 1.00
CA VAL A 115 7.67 -7.18 1.24
C VAL A 115 6.28 -6.74 0.85
N PHE A 116 5.47 -6.41 1.84
CA PHE A 116 4.14 -5.88 1.57
C PHE A 116 4.17 -4.37 1.34
N ASN A 117 3.18 -3.89 0.58
CA ASN A 117 2.91 -2.47 0.43
C ASN A 117 1.39 -2.21 0.49
N ILE A 118 1.00 -0.98 0.80
CA ILE A 118 -0.40 -0.56 0.85
C ILE A 118 -1.23 -1.45 1.81
N VAL A 119 -0.63 -1.87 2.91
CA VAL A 119 -1.34 -2.49 4.03
C VAL A 119 -1.79 -1.39 4.99
N ALA A 120 -3.08 -1.34 5.29
CA ALA A 120 -3.65 -0.27 6.12
C ALA A 120 -3.22 -0.38 7.59
N ASP A 121 -3.47 -1.52 8.21
CA ASP A 121 -3.12 -1.79 9.60
C ASP A 121 -2.49 -3.19 9.73
N PRO A 122 -1.17 -3.29 9.64
CA PRO A 122 -0.48 -4.58 9.72
C PRO A 122 -0.58 -5.22 11.11
N VAL A 123 -0.78 -4.44 12.17
CA VAL A 123 -0.93 -4.95 13.54
C VAL A 123 -2.35 -5.45 13.76
N GLY A 124 -3.36 -4.64 13.46
CA GLY A 124 -4.77 -5.02 13.57
C GLY A 124 -5.14 -6.20 12.65
N ALA A 125 -4.50 -6.31 11.49
CA ALA A 125 -4.65 -7.45 10.59
C ALA A 125 -3.94 -8.72 11.07
N GLY A 126 -3.14 -8.66 12.15
CA GLY A 126 -2.39 -9.79 12.68
C GLY A 126 -1.18 -10.20 11.84
N LEU A 127 -0.66 -9.32 11.00
CA LEU A 127 0.57 -9.55 10.24
C LEU A 127 1.82 -9.38 11.11
N ALA A 128 1.76 -8.49 12.10
CA ALA A 128 2.85 -8.20 13.04
C ALA A 128 2.29 -7.85 14.43
N HIS A 129 3.11 -7.98 15.47
CA HIS A 129 2.75 -7.54 16.83
C HIS A 129 2.92 -6.03 17.02
N SER A 130 3.78 -5.40 16.24
CA SER A 130 4.06 -3.96 16.28
C SER A 130 4.71 -3.54 14.96
N PHE A 131 4.94 -2.24 14.79
CA PHE A 131 5.71 -1.70 13.66
C PHE A 131 7.23 -1.95 13.76
N ALA A 132 7.74 -2.49 14.86
CA ALA A 132 9.13 -2.95 14.97
C ALA A 132 9.38 -4.15 14.03
N ALA A 133 10.59 -4.70 14.10
CA ALA A 133 10.93 -5.92 13.37
C ALA A 133 9.93 -7.04 13.64
N THR A 134 9.46 -7.71 12.59
CA THR A 134 8.36 -8.69 12.71
C THR A 134 8.80 -10.03 13.26
N GLY A 135 10.12 -10.34 13.19
CA GLY A 135 10.65 -11.68 13.51
C GLY A 135 10.21 -12.76 12.52
N ARG A 136 9.64 -12.40 11.37
CA ARG A 136 9.12 -13.29 10.33
C ARG A 136 9.79 -12.99 8.99
N ASN A 137 9.53 -13.83 7.99
CA ASN A 137 9.92 -13.58 6.59
C ASN A 137 9.11 -12.44 5.94
N LEU A 138 8.75 -11.42 6.70
CA LEU A 138 7.83 -10.36 6.31
C LEU A 138 8.30 -9.00 6.81
N THR A 139 8.28 -7.99 5.95
CA THR A 139 8.34 -6.56 6.27
C THR A 139 7.51 -5.78 5.26
N GLY A 140 7.44 -4.46 5.38
CA GLY A 140 6.76 -3.66 4.36
C GLY A 140 6.50 -2.22 4.75
N VAL A 141 5.58 -1.60 3.99
CA VAL A 141 5.16 -0.21 4.15
C VAL A 141 3.65 -0.13 4.34
N SER A 142 3.23 0.43 5.46
CA SER A 142 1.84 0.81 5.71
C SER A 142 1.57 2.19 5.09
N HIS A 143 0.33 2.40 4.62
CA HIS A 143 0.00 3.63 3.90
C HIS A 143 -1.08 4.48 4.58
N ILE A 144 -1.74 3.95 5.60
CA ILE A 144 -2.91 4.64 6.15
C ILE A 144 -2.51 5.89 6.93
N VAL A 145 -3.22 6.97 6.66
CA VAL A 145 -3.23 8.17 7.49
C VAL A 145 -4.09 7.88 8.72
N PRO A 146 -3.67 8.26 9.94
CA PRO A 146 -4.49 8.05 11.14
C PRO A 146 -5.92 8.59 10.97
N ILE A 147 -6.93 7.81 11.33
CA ILE A 147 -8.34 8.20 11.21
C ILE A 147 -8.66 9.54 11.88
N PRO A 148 -8.13 9.86 13.09
CA PRO A 148 -8.35 11.19 13.69
C PRO A 148 -7.89 12.37 12.83
N ASP A 149 -6.81 12.19 12.03
CA ASP A 149 -6.31 13.26 11.15
C ASP A 149 -7.24 13.45 9.95
N GLN A 150 -7.74 12.37 9.38
CA GLN A 150 -8.72 12.40 8.31
C GLN A 150 -10.05 13.01 8.78
N LEU A 151 -10.51 12.67 9.99
CA LEU A 151 -11.72 13.25 10.58
C LEU A 151 -11.54 14.75 10.89
N ARG A 152 -10.37 15.16 11.38
CA ARG A 152 -10.04 16.60 11.57
C ARG A 152 -10.11 17.36 10.25
N LEU A 153 -9.54 16.81 9.19
CA LEU A 153 -9.62 17.41 7.85
C LEU A 153 -11.08 17.55 7.40
N MET A 154 -11.85 16.48 7.51
CA MET A 154 -13.28 16.47 7.13
C MET A 154 -14.06 17.56 7.86
N HIS A 155 -13.91 17.67 9.19
CA HIS A 155 -14.57 18.70 9.99
C HIS A 155 -14.11 20.12 9.69
N ARG A 156 -12.84 20.31 9.28
CA ARG A 156 -12.36 21.62 8.78
C ARG A 156 -12.96 21.99 7.44
N PHE A 157 -13.25 21.02 6.59
CA PHE A 157 -13.88 21.24 5.30
C PHE A 157 -15.37 21.60 5.47
N LYS A 158 -16.11 20.82 6.25
CA LYS A 158 -17.54 21.02 6.57
C LYS A 158 -17.86 20.36 7.90
N THR A 159 -18.62 21.06 8.77
CA THR A 159 -19.16 20.44 10.00
C THR A 159 -19.95 19.18 9.67
N THR A 160 -19.64 18.09 10.31
CA THR A 160 -20.19 16.76 10.03
C THR A 160 -20.90 16.21 11.26
N HIS A 161 -22.20 15.96 11.17
CA HIS A 161 -23.00 15.33 12.19
C HIS A 161 -23.40 13.91 11.84
N LYS A 162 -23.44 13.58 10.54
CA LYS A 162 -23.72 12.24 10.02
C LYS A 162 -22.62 11.85 9.04
N LEU A 163 -21.83 10.86 9.38
CA LEU A 163 -20.81 10.29 8.52
C LEU A 163 -21.28 8.93 8.02
N ALA A 164 -21.45 8.78 6.71
CA ALA A 164 -21.70 7.50 6.09
C ALA A 164 -20.41 6.77 5.72
N VAL A 165 -20.41 5.46 5.78
CA VAL A 165 -19.32 4.61 5.28
C VAL A 165 -19.87 3.41 4.54
N ILE A 166 -19.46 3.20 3.29
CA ILE A 166 -19.70 1.98 2.54
C ILE A 166 -18.44 1.10 2.60
N TYR A 167 -18.61 -0.18 2.90
CA TYR A 167 -17.47 -1.07 3.09
C TYR A 167 -17.80 -2.52 2.78
N ASN A 168 -16.77 -3.31 2.37
CA ASN A 168 -16.93 -4.74 2.18
C ASN A 168 -16.67 -5.48 3.49
N SER A 169 -17.68 -6.19 4.00
CA SER A 169 -17.59 -6.96 5.25
C SER A 169 -16.68 -8.21 5.17
N PHE A 170 -16.15 -8.55 3.98
CA PHE A 170 -15.17 -9.61 3.77
C PHE A 170 -13.73 -9.10 3.68
N GLU A 171 -13.51 -7.78 3.78
CA GLU A 171 -12.19 -7.15 3.76
C GLU A 171 -11.77 -6.73 5.18
N ALA A 172 -10.68 -7.32 5.68
CA ALA A 172 -10.22 -7.08 7.06
C ALA A 172 -9.89 -5.61 7.34
N ASN A 173 -9.22 -4.93 6.39
CA ASN A 173 -8.90 -3.51 6.50
C ASN A 173 -10.14 -2.61 6.52
N SER A 174 -11.22 -3.00 5.84
CA SER A 174 -12.48 -2.26 5.86
C SER A 174 -13.16 -2.36 7.22
N ILE A 175 -13.23 -3.55 7.78
CA ILE A 175 -13.77 -3.79 9.13
C ILE A 175 -12.98 -2.98 10.16
N LEU A 176 -11.63 -3.06 10.14
CA LEU A 176 -10.77 -2.30 11.04
C LEU A 176 -10.96 -0.78 10.89
N THR A 177 -11.15 -0.29 9.65
CA THR A 177 -11.44 1.14 9.42
C THR A 177 -12.76 1.54 10.04
N VAL A 178 -13.83 0.75 9.87
CA VAL A 178 -15.14 1.02 10.46
C VAL A 178 -15.07 1.00 11.99
N ASP A 179 -14.35 0.05 12.58
CA ASP A 179 -14.13 0.01 14.03
C ASP A 179 -13.42 1.27 14.55
N GLN A 180 -12.43 1.78 13.81
CA GLN A 180 -11.79 3.05 14.13
C GLN A 180 -12.76 4.25 14.00
N LEU A 181 -13.61 4.29 12.97
CA LEU A 181 -14.62 5.33 12.84
C LEU A 181 -15.63 5.30 14.01
N ARG A 182 -16.09 4.12 14.43
CA ARG A 182 -16.96 3.94 15.61
C ARG A 182 -16.31 4.44 16.90
N LEU A 183 -15.03 4.07 17.09
CA LEU A 183 -14.24 4.48 18.26
C LEU A 183 -14.15 6.01 18.39
N HIS A 184 -14.05 6.71 17.28
CA HIS A 184 -13.89 8.15 17.23
C HIS A 184 -15.20 8.94 17.09
N ALA A 185 -16.35 8.28 16.86
CA ALA A 185 -17.63 8.93 16.60
C ALA A 185 -18.06 9.88 17.75
N SER A 186 -17.90 9.47 19.01
CA SER A 186 -18.24 10.31 20.16
C SER A 186 -17.33 11.52 20.30
N THR A 187 -16.02 11.35 20.08
CA THR A 187 -15.01 12.42 20.16
C THR A 187 -15.25 13.50 19.11
N PHE A 188 -15.57 13.08 17.89
CA PHE A 188 -15.84 13.98 16.76
C PHE A 188 -17.33 14.34 16.60
N LYS A 189 -18.20 13.84 17.50
CA LYS A 189 -19.63 14.18 17.59
C LYS A 189 -20.43 13.95 16.31
N PHE A 190 -20.24 12.79 15.66
CA PHE A 190 -21.04 12.38 14.52
C PHE A 190 -21.74 11.03 14.78
N GLU A 191 -22.89 10.85 14.12
CA GLU A 191 -23.55 9.56 13.95
C GLU A 191 -22.89 8.83 12.78
N LEU A 192 -22.48 7.56 12.98
CA LEU A 192 -21.93 6.72 11.93
C LEU A 192 -23.05 5.91 11.26
N LEU A 193 -23.25 6.14 9.96
CA LEU A 193 -24.18 5.40 9.12
C LEU A 193 -23.42 4.34 8.34
N GLU A 194 -23.57 3.08 8.72
CA GLU A 194 -22.81 1.98 8.16
C GLU A 194 -23.58 1.29 7.03
N ALA A 195 -22.91 1.03 5.93
CA ALA A 195 -23.44 0.40 4.74
C ALA A 195 -22.56 -0.79 4.31
N PRO A 196 -22.67 -1.95 4.99
CA PRO A 196 -21.90 -3.14 4.66
C PRO A 196 -22.35 -3.76 3.35
N LEU A 197 -21.39 -4.15 2.50
CA LEU A 197 -21.59 -5.07 1.38
C LEU A 197 -21.35 -6.50 1.88
N VAL A 198 -22.29 -7.39 1.58
CA VAL A 198 -22.33 -8.74 2.18
C VAL A 198 -22.38 -9.87 1.16
N SER A 199 -22.36 -9.57 -0.16
CA SER A 199 -22.47 -10.60 -1.20
C SER A 199 -21.18 -11.39 -1.44
N GLY A 200 -20.04 -10.98 -0.85
CA GLY A 200 -18.78 -11.70 -0.93
C GLY A 200 -17.56 -10.81 -1.06
N GLN A 201 -16.42 -11.42 -1.37
CA GLN A 201 -15.14 -10.71 -1.51
C GLN A 201 -15.12 -9.69 -2.65
N LYS A 202 -15.92 -9.91 -3.70
CA LYS A 202 -16.10 -8.98 -4.82
C LYS A 202 -17.59 -8.64 -4.95
N PRO A 203 -18.07 -7.60 -4.25
CA PRO A 203 -19.46 -7.16 -4.33
C PRO A 203 -19.86 -6.81 -5.77
N ASN A 204 -21.07 -7.16 -6.16
CA ASN A 204 -21.58 -6.80 -7.48
C ASN A 204 -22.08 -5.35 -7.51
N ILE A 205 -22.24 -4.82 -8.71
CA ILE A 205 -22.59 -3.41 -8.91
C ILE A 205 -24.04 -3.11 -8.47
N GLU A 206 -24.93 -4.09 -8.57
CA GLU A 206 -26.34 -3.96 -8.17
C GLU A 206 -26.43 -3.79 -6.65
N GLU A 207 -25.71 -4.62 -5.88
CA GLU A 207 -25.65 -4.48 -4.42
C GLU A 207 -25.13 -3.11 -4.01
N ILE A 208 -24.03 -2.63 -4.66
CA ILE A 208 -23.48 -1.31 -4.38
C ILE A 208 -24.51 -0.21 -4.63
N LYS A 209 -25.24 -0.26 -5.74
CA LYS A 209 -26.31 0.72 -6.05
C LYS A 209 -27.41 0.66 -5.02
N ASP A 210 -27.94 -0.52 -4.72
CA ASP A 210 -29.02 -0.69 -3.74
C ASP A 210 -28.63 -0.19 -2.34
N VAL A 211 -27.40 -0.46 -1.92
CA VAL A 211 -26.88 -0.03 -0.62
C VAL A 211 -26.67 1.48 -0.62
N MET A 212 -26.09 2.05 -1.68
CA MET A 212 -25.87 3.48 -1.81
C MET A 212 -27.16 4.28 -1.88
N ASP A 213 -28.18 3.82 -2.65
CA ASP A 213 -29.47 4.47 -2.76
C ASP A 213 -30.18 4.56 -1.40
N LYS A 214 -30.10 3.51 -0.59
CA LYS A 214 -30.61 3.53 0.79
C LYS A 214 -29.81 4.44 1.72
N LEU A 215 -28.48 4.46 1.55
CA LEU A 215 -27.58 5.24 2.39
C LEU A 215 -27.81 6.74 2.22
N VAL A 216 -27.93 7.22 0.98
CA VAL A 216 -28.09 8.66 0.70
C VAL A 216 -29.43 9.22 1.15
N LEU A 217 -30.47 8.38 1.29
CA LEU A 217 -31.79 8.78 1.85
C LEU A 217 -31.69 9.28 3.31
N ASN A 218 -30.65 8.84 4.06
CA ASN A 218 -30.39 9.30 5.41
C ASN A 218 -29.73 10.68 5.46
N LYS A 219 -29.43 11.29 4.29
CA LYS A 219 -28.81 12.61 4.13
C LYS A 219 -27.52 12.77 4.95
N PRO A 220 -26.52 11.92 4.75
CA PRO A 220 -25.23 12.08 5.43
C PRO A 220 -24.54 13.39 5.02
N ASP A 221 -23.79 13.98 5.93
CA ASP A 221 -22.99 15.17 5.64
C ASP A 221 -21.76 14.85 4.79
N PHE A 222 -21.21 13.62 4.97
CA PHE A 222 -20.13 13.05 4.17
C PHE A 222 -20.31 11.54 4.00
N LEU A 223 -19.79 11.04 2.87
CA LEU A 223 -19.52 9.63 2.65
C LEU A 223 -18.02 9.37 2.72
N TYR A 224 -17.61 8.45 3.60
CA TYR A 224 -16.24 7.98 3.72
C TYR A 224 -16.01 6.76 2.82
N ILE A 225 -14.99 6.84 1.97
CA ILE A 225 -14.52 5.76 1.10
C ILE A 225 -13.24 5.18 1.73
N PRO A 226 -13.31 3.96 2.30
CA PRO A 226 -12.17 3.34 2.98
C PRO A 226 -11.11 2.85 1.99
N SER A 227 -9.93 2.47 2.52
CA SER A 227 -8.90 1.77 1.76
C SER A 227 -9.30 0.31 1.55
N ASP A 228 -10.28 0.09 0.70
CA ASP A 228 -10.89 -1.19 0.35
C ASP A 228 -10.78 -1.39 -1.15
N SER A 229 -10.05 -2.41 -1.58
CA SER A 229 -9.77 -2.62 -3.01
C SER A 229 -11.03 -2.84 -3.83
N SER A 230 -12.04 -3.53 -3.29
CA SER A 230 -13.31 -3.80 -3.98
C SER A 230 -14.19 -2.54 -4.07
N ILE A 231 -14.16 -1.68 -3.06
CA ILE A 231 -14.84 -0.38 -3.05
C ILE A 231 -14.16 0.60 -4.01
N ILE A 232 -12.81 0.66 -3.98
CA ILE A 232 -12.03 1.54 -4.86
C ILE A 232 -12.25 1.19 -6.32
N GLU A 233 -12.32 -0.11 -6.68
CA GLU A 233 -12.63 -0.56 -8.05
C GLU A 233 -14.00 -0.04 -8.55
N ARG A 234 -14.90 0.33 -7.67
CA ARG A 234 -16.25 0.83 -7.95
C ARG A 234 -16.47 2.29 -7.51
N ALA A 235 -15.39 2.98 -7.18
CA ALA A 235 -15.47 4.32 -6.59
C ALA A 235 -16.20 5.33 -7.50
N SER A 236 -16.05 5.24 -8.81
CA SER A 236 -16.77 6.11 -9.76
C SER A 236 -18.28 5.99 -9.65
N THR A 237 -18.81 4.77 -9.51
CA THR A 237 -20.27 4.57 -9.30
C THR A 237 -20.71 5.12 -7.93
N ILE A 238 -19.93 4.86 -6.89
CA ILE A 238 -20.23 5.31 -5.52
C ILE A 238 -20.26 6.84 -5.44
N THR A 239 -19.24 7.50 -6.00
CA THR A 239 -19.14 8.97 -6.01
C THR A 239 -20.23 9.60 -6.87
N GLU A 240 -20.59 9.00 -8.00
CA GLU A 240 -21.67 9.50 -8.85
C GLU A 240 -23.03 9.47 -8.13
N ILE A 241 -23.38 8.38 -7.44
CA ILE A 241 -24.61 8.29 -6.64
C ILE A 241 -24.58 9.31 -5.51
N ALA A 242 -23.45 9.43 -4.80
CA ALA A 242 -23.29 10.41 -3.73
C ALA A 242 -23.47 11.86 -4.24
N HIS A 243 -22.84 12.20 -5.39
CA HIS A 243 -22.94 13.52 -6.00
C HIS A 243 -24.37 13.85 -6.45
N ASN A 244 -25.08 12.90 -7.03
CA ASN A 244 -26.49 13.11 -7.44
C ASN A 244 -27.40 13.35 -6.23
N ALA A 245 -27.03 12.84 -5.05
CA ALA A 245 -27.69 13.12 -3.78
C ALA A 245 -27.10 14.33 -3.02
N HIS A 246 -26.18 15.11 -3.61
CA HIS A 246 -25.47 16.22 -2.97
C HIS A 246 -24.70 15.83 -1.70
N VAL A 247 -24.18 14.60 -1.64
CA VAL A 247 -23.35 14.08 -0.54
C VAL A 247 -21.88 14.17 -0.94
N PRO A 248 -21.07 15.01 -0.26
CA PRO A 248 -19.63 15.09 -0.49
C PRO A 248 -18.93 13.80 -0.01
N THR A 249 -17.82 13.47 -0.67
CA THR A 249 -17.07 12.24 -0.40
C THR A 249 -15.66 12.54 0.07
N ILE A 250 -15.20 11.84 1.10
CA ILE A 250 -13.81 11.82 1.55
C ILE A 250 -13.23 10.42 1.33
N SER A 251 -12.01 10.33 0.80
CA SER A 251 -11.34 9.06 0.55
C SER A 251 -10.09 8.88 1.40
N ALA A 252 -9.87 7.67 1.89
CA ALA A 252 -8.66 7.25 2.59
C ALA A 252 -7.45 7.06 1.65
N THR A 253 -7.68 7.02 0.33
CA THR A 253 -6.67 6.76 -0.70
C THR A 253 -6.76 7.74 -1.85
N GLU A 254 -5.68 7.88 -2.63
CA GLU A 254 -5.61 8.91 -3.67
C GLU A 254 -6.45 8.61 -4.92
N ASP A 255 -6.56 7.33 -5.33
CA ASP A 255 -7.24 6.97 -6.59
C ASP A 255 -8.67 7.51 -6.70
N PRO A 256 -9.58 7.36 -5.71
CA PRO A 256 -10.92 7.88 -5.81
C PRO A 256 -10.99 9.41 -5.96
N ILE A 257 -9.98 10.13 -5.43
CA ILE A 257 -9.93 11.59 -5.53
C ILE A 257 -9.45 12.01 -6.91
N ARG A 258 -8.39 11.35 -7.42
CA ARG A 258 -7.78 11.67 -8.70
C ARG A 258 -8.65 11.28 -9.89
N ASN A 259 -9.26 10.10 -9.82
CA ASN A 259 -9.84 9.43 -10.99
C ASN A 259 -11.37 9.29 -10.91
N ASP A 260 -11.96 9.21 -9.72
CA ASP A 260 -13.34 8.79 -9.54
C ASP A 260 -14.24 9.85 -8.88
N GLY A 261 -13.76 11.07 -8.73
CA GLY A 261 -14.57 12.20 -8.31
C GLY A 261 -14.77 12.36 -6.80
N ALA A 262 -14.11 11.58 -5.93
CA ALA A 262 -14.11 11.92 -4.50
C ALA A 262 -13.54 13.32 -4.28
N ILE A 263 -14.12 14.11 -3.33
CA ILE A 263 -13.81 15.54 -3.23
C ILE A 263 -12.46 15.77 -2.57
N LEU A 264 -12.16 15.06 -1.48
CA LEU A 264 -10.94 15.30 -0.71
C LEU A 264 -10.45 14.06 0.00
N GLY A 265 -9.20 14.14 0.45
CA GLY A 265 -8.58 13.18 1.35
C GLY A 265 -7.20 13.62 1.80
N LEU A 266 -6.81 13.14 2.97
CA LEU A 266 -5.43 13.18 3.43
C LEU A 266 -4.86 11.78 3.18
N VAL A 267 -3.90 11.66 2.26
CA VAL A 267 -3.53 10.38 1.68
C VAL A 267 -2.02 10.17 1.64
N SER A 268 -1.59 8.93 1.63
CA SER A 268 -0.22 8.56 1.28
C SER A 268 -0.04 8.55 -0.23
N ASN A 269 1.09 9.07 -0.71
CA ASN A 269 1.44 8.93 -2.12
C ASN A 269 1.89 7.49 -2.39
N TYR A 270 1.18 6.79 -3.25
CA TYR A 270 1.40 5.36 -3.55
C TYR A 270 2.74 5.11 -4.24
N TYR A 271 3.16 5.98 -5.15
CA TYR A 271 4.46 5.86 -5.81
C TYR A 271 5.61 5.91 -4.80
N ASN A 272 5.56 6.87 -3.86
CA ASN A 272 6.58 6.99 -2.82
C ASN A 272 6.55 5.81 -1.84
N ALA A 273 5.37 5.29 -1.52
CA ALA A 273 5.24 4.07 -0.70
C ALA A 273 5.87 2.86 -1.42
N GLY A 274 5.64 2.75 -2.72
CA GLY A 274 6.26 1.74 -3.58
C GLY A 274 7.77 1.86 -3.62
N ALA A 275 8.30 3.05 -3.87
CA ALA A 275 9.75 3.30 -3.86
C ALA A 275 10.39 2.96 -2.50
N PHE A 276 9.68 3.25 -1.40
CA PHE A 276 10.16 2.90 -0.06
C PHE A 276 10.13 1.38 0.20
N ALA A 277 9.10 0.67 -0.28
CA ALA A 277 9.08 -0.79 -0.28
C ALA A 277 10.22 -1.37 -1.12
N GLY A 278 10.54 -0.74 -2.28
CA GLY A 278 11.68 -1.08 -3.13
C GLY A 278 13.02 -0.92 -2.40
N TYR A 279 13.19 0.13 -1.61
CA TYR A 279 14.37 0.32 -0.77
C TYR A 279 14.55 -0.81 0.27
N LYS A 280 13.44 -1.26 0.91
CA LYS A 280 13.49 -2.41 1.83
C LYS A 280 13.84 -3.71 1.09
N ALA A 281 13.21 -3.92 -0.07
CA ALA A 281 13.50 -5.08 -0.92
C ALA A 281 14.96 -5.12 -1.38
N GLU A 282 15.55 -3.99 -1.74
CA GLU A 282 16.98 -3.88 -2.11
C GLU A 282 17.88 -4.39 -1.00
N LYS A 283 17.66 -3.97 0.24
CA LYS A 283 18.47 -4.42 1.39
C LYS A 283 18.43 -5.94 1.59
N ILE A 284 17.24 -6.52 1.38
CA ILE A 284 17.02 -7.97 1.48
C ILE A 284 17.73 -8.69 0.32
N LEU A 285 17.53 -8.24 -0.92
CA LEU A 285 18.10 -8.84 -2.12
C LEU A 285 19.64 -8.81 -2.12
N LEU A 286 20.24 -7.76 -1.54
CA LEU A 286 21.69 -7.62 -1.40
C LEU A 286 22.25 -8.34 -0.15
N GLY A 287 21.39 -8.94 0.69
CA GLY A 287 21.82 -9.57 1.94
C GLY A 287 22.40 -8.58 2.97
N GLN A 288 22.06 -7.29 2.85
CA GLN A 288 22.53 -6.25 3.78
C GLN A 288 21.83 -6.35 5.12
N ASP A 289 20.52 -6.62 5.08
CA ASP A 289 19.68 -6.80 6.27
C ASP A 289 18.91 -8.13 6.18
N LYS A 290 18.72 -8.79 7.33
CA LYS A 290 17.84 -9.94 7.42
C LYS A 290 16.40 -9.43 7.54
N ILE A 291 15.49 -9.98 6.76
CA ILE A 291 14.10 -9.51 6.71
C ILE A 291 13.42 -9.49 8.09
N GLU A 292 13.73 -10.46 8.95
CA GLU A 292 13.16 -10.59 10.29
C GLU A 292 13.53 -9.41 11.20
N THR A 293 14.59 -8.65 10.85
CA THR A 293 15.08 -7.51 11.62
C THR A 293 14.64 -6.16 11.06
N ILE A 294 14.00 -6.14 9.89
CA ILE A 294 13.54 -4.91 9.25
C ILE A 294 12.17 -4.51 9.81
N SER A 295 12.06 -3.28 10.31
CA SER A 295 10.81 -2.68 10.78
C SER A 295 9.76 -2.59 9.67
N ILE A 296 8.49 -2.53 10.07
CA ILE A 296 7.42 -2.00 9.22
C ILE A 296 7.48 -0.47 9.36
N ASP A 297 7.35 0.25 8.25
CA ASP A 297 7.34 1.71 8.27
C ASP A 297 6.09 2.28 7.59
N THR A 298 5.85 3.56 7.83
CA THR A 298 4.86 4.36 7.11
C THR A 298 5.53 5.60 6.54
N LEU A 299 4.91 6.23 5.55
CA LEU A 299 5.41 7.50 5.02
C LEU A 299 5.26 8.60 6.08
N GLN A 300 6.28 9.46 6.19
CA GLN A 300 6.30 10.57 7.14
C GLN A 300 5.48 11.79 6.65
N ARG A 301 5.12 11.82 5.38
CA ARG A 301 4.41 12.94 4.75
C ARG A 301 3.18 12.42 4.03
N PHE A 302 2.06 13.08 4.30
CA PHE A 302 0.79 12.84 3.66
C PHE A 302 0.45 14.03 2.75
N ALA A 303 -0.25 13.76 1.64
CA ALA A 303 -0.75 14.76 0.73
C ALA A 303 -2.22 15.08 1.06
N LEU A 304 -2.55 16.35 1.18
CA LEU A 304 -3.94 16.80 1.14
C LEU A 304 -4.33 16.99 -0.32
N LEU A 305 -5.25 16.15 -0.81
CA LEU A 305 -5.80 16.26 -2.16
C LEU A 305 -7.19 16.88 -2.13
N VAL A 306 -7.48 17.78 -3.08
CA VAL A 306 -8.81 18.36 -3.27
C VAL A 306 -9.17 18.34 -4.76
N ASN A 307 -10.24 17.63 -5.09
CA ASN A 307 -10.80 17.60 -6.43
C ASN A 307 -11.76 18.79 -6.60
N MET A 308 -11.26 19.88 -7.21
CA MET A 308 -12.04 21.11 -7.40
C MET A 308 -13.20 20.93 -8.37
N LYS A 309 -13.08 20.06 -9.37
CA LYS A 309 -14.18 19.77 -10.29
C LYS A 309 -15.38 19.20 -9.55
N SER A 310 -15.15 18.26 -8.65
CA SER A 310 -16.20 17.66 -7.82
C SER A 310 -16.74 18.63 -6.78
N ALA A 311 -15.87 19.43 -6.16
CA ALA A 311 -16.27 20.46 -5.20
C ALA A 311 -17.19 21.51 -5.85
N LEU A 312 -16.85 21.99 -7.05
CA LEU A 312 -17.67 22.94 -7.82
C LEU A 312 -19.00 22.32 -8.26
N ARG A 313 -19.01 21.04 -8.68
CA ARG A 313 -20.26 20.32 -9.04
C ARG A 313 -21.26 20.28 -7.88
N LEU A 314 -20.76 20.15 -6.65
CA LEU A 314 -21.59 20.12 -5.44
C LEU A 314 -21.81 21.49 -4.79
N GLU A 315 -21.27 22.57 -5.39
CA GLU A 315 -21.29 23.92 -4.84
C GLU A 315 -20.71 24.01 -3.41
N ILE A 316 -19.74 23.14 -3.11
CA ILE A 316 -19.05 23.07 -1.81
C ILE A 316 -17.63 23.60 -2.01
N TYR A 317 -17.33 24.72 -1.34
CA TYR A 317 -16.03 25.39 -1.51
C TYR A 317 -15.11 25.06 -0.34
N PRO A 318 -13.89 24.52 -0.63
CA PRO A 318 -12.91 24.30 0.41
C PRO A 318 -12.52 25.60 1.10
N PRO A 319 -12.29 25.62 2.42
CA PRO A 319 -11.73 26.76 3.12
C PRO A 319 -10.39 27.20 2.51
N LEU A 320 -10.13 28.52 2.45
CA LEU A 320 -8.92 29.06 1.83
C LEU A 320 -7.61 28.57 2.45
N ASP A 321 -7.61 28.28 3.74
CA ASP A 321 -6.47 27.74 4.45
C ASP A 321 -6.15 26.29 4.04
N LEU A 322 -7.14 25.51 3.67
CA LEU A 322 -6.95 24.19 3.07
C LEU A 322 -6.46 24.26 1.63
N ILE A 323 -7.02 25.17 0.81
CA ILE A 323 -6.58 25.34 -0.58
C ILE A 323 -5.10 25.70 -0.67
N LYS A 324 -4.58 26.52 0.25
CA LYS A 324 -3.17 26.96 0.27
C LYS A 324 -2.17 25.80 0.45
N ILE A 325 -2.58 24.70 1.04
CA ILE A 325 -1.71 23.54 1.35
C ILE A 325 -2.09 22.29 0.59
N ALA A 326 -3.22 22.31 -0.13
CA ALA A 326 -3.73 21.20 -0.89
C ALA A 326 -3.07 21.10 -2.27
N GLU A 327 -2.88 19.89 -2.74
CA GLU A 327 -2.73 19.58 -4.16
C GLU A 327 -4.13 19.63 -4.78
N ILE A 328 -4.32 20.52 -5.72
CA ILE A 328 -5.59 20.72 -6.42
C ILE A 328 -5.61 19.83 -7.67
N ILE A 329 -6.73 19.10 -7.85
CA ILE A 329 -6.92 18.15 -8.95
C ILE A 329 -8.12 18.58 -9.80
#